data_2dc86285ca69953f941fe11b12d95ac0
#
_entry.id   2dc86285ca69953f941fe11b12d95ac0
#
_cell.length_a   1.000
_cell.length_b   1.000
_cell.length_c   1.000
_cell.angle_alpha   90.00
_cell.angle_beta   90.00
_cell.angle_gamma   90.00
#
_symmetry.space_group_name_H-M   'P 1'
#
loop_
_entity.id
_entity.type
_entity.pdbx_description
1 polymer ?
#
loop_
_entity_poly.entity_id
_entity_poly.type
_entity_poly.pdbx_seq_one_letter_code
_entity_poly.pdbx_strand_id
1 'polypeptide(L)'
;MSGSDDERRVTRERAEGTLRSTNVEVSARLPRFTLPFRMVLGLPVGGVMATPISADTPMELWVGDEPRYRGVPGRSGTKLALRITEDVDATSR
;
A
#
# COMPACT_ATOMS: atom_id res chain seq x y z
N MET A 1 17.45 5.28 -8.92
CA MET A 1 17.38 4.76 -8.67
C MET A 1 17.28 4.64 -8.00
N SER A 2 16.84 5.13 -7.74
CA SER A 2 16.93 4.94 -7.04
C SER A 2 17.28 4.08 -6.75
N GLY A 3 17.52 4.36 -6.28
CA GLY A 3 18.11 3.20 -6.01
C GLY A 3 17.60 2.26 -6.93
N SER A 4 18.38 1.79 -7.74
CA SER A 4 17.98 0.70 -8.60
C SER A 4 17.57 -0.49 -7.74
N ASP A 5 16.89 -1.43 -8.36
CA ASP A 5 16.54 -2.66 -7.67
C ASP A 5 17.77 -3.39 -7.16
N ASP A 6 18.83 -3.38 -7.95
CA ASP A 6 20.07 -4.03 -7.53
C ASP A 6 20.64 -3.38 -6.29
N GLU A 7 20.65 -2.07 -6.29
CA GLU A 7 21.18 -1.35 -5.14
C GLU A 7 20.34 -1.62 -3.91
N ARG A 8 19.03 -1.62 -4.08
CA ARG A 8 18.13 -1.87 -2.97
C ARG A 8 18.31 -3.29 -2.43
N ARG A 9 18.50 -4.24 -3.33
CA ARG A 9 18.69 -5.63 -2.93
C ARG A 9 19.99 -5.80 -2.15
N VAL A 10 21.05 -5.19 -2.61
CA VAL A 10 22.33 -5.28 -1.94
C VAL A 10 22.24 -4.69 -0.54
N THR A 11 21.56 -3.55 -0.42
CA THR A 11 21.38 -2.93 0.89
C THR A 11 20.60 -3.85 1.81
N ARG A 12 19.57 -4.48 1.28
CA ARG A 12 18.76 -5.38 2.08
C ARG A 12 19.56 -6.56 2.58
N GLU A 13 20.36 -7.14 1.71
CA GLU A 13 21.15 -8.30 2.09
C GLU A 13 22.18 -7.96 3.15
N ARG A 14 22.83 -6.82 3.03
CA ARG A 14 23.82 -6.42 4.01
C ARG A 14 23.22 -6.18 5.36
N ALA A 15 22.07 -5.56 5.39
CA ALA A 15 21.46 -5.12 6.63
C ALA A 15 20.39 -6.06 7.13
N GLU A 16 20.28 -7.23 6.53
CA GLU A 16 19.15 -8.11 6.83
C GLU A 16 19.09 -8.45 8.32
N GLY A 17 20.24 -8.76 8.91
CA GLY A 17 20.26 -9.08 10.32
C GLY A 17 19.79 -7.93 11.19
N THR A 18 20.19 -6.72 10.85
CA THR A 18 19.77 -5.54 11.58
C THR A 18 18.31 -5.22 11.30
N LEU A 19 17.89 -5.31 10.04
CA LEU A 19 16.53 -4.95 9.67
C LEU A 19 15.48 -5.86 10.26
N ARG A 20 15.82 -7.10 10.57
CA ARG A 20 14.85 -8.03 11.11
C ARG A 20 14.29 -7.57 12.44
N SER A 21 15.06 -6.82 13.21
CA SER A 21 14.59 -6.33 14.49
C SER A 21 14.13 -4.89 14.42
N THR A 22 14.09 -4.31 13.22
CA THR A 22 13.69 -2.92 13.02
C THR A 22 12.28 -2.88 12.49
N ASN A 23 11.45 -2.04 13.09
CA ASN A 23 10.10 -1.85 12.63
C ASN A 23 10.08 -0.82 11.50
N VAL A 24 9.13 -0.97 10.61
CA VAL A 24 8.96 -0.04 9.51
C VAL A 24 7.47 0.29 9.43
N GLU A 25 7.19 1.53 9.06
CA GLU A 25 5.81 1.98 8.93
C GLU A 25 5.22 1.47 7.62
N VAL A 26 4.05 0.86 7.72
CA VAL A 26 3.38 0.28 6.57
C VAL A 26 1.96 0.83 6.53
N SER A 27 1.51 1.22 5.35
CA SER A 27 0.14 1.73 5.21
C SER A 27 -0.50 1.15 3.96
N ALA A 28 -1.80 0.91 4.04
CA ALA A 28 -2.57 0.47 2.88
C ALA A 28 -3.42 1.63 2.42
N ARG A 29 -3.38 1.90 1.12
CA ARG A 29 -4.04 3.07 0.54
C ARG A 29 -4.89 2.66 -0.63
N LEU A 30 -6.02 3.36 -0.78
CA LEU A 30 -6.81 3.20 -1.97
C LEU A 30 -6.05 3.75 -3.17
N PRO A 31 -6.26 3.20 -4.36
CA PRO A 31 -5.73 3.84 -5.56
C PRO A 31 -6.27 5.26 -5.67
N ARG A 32 -5.52 6.10 -6.36
CA ARG A 32 -5.92 7.50 -6.52
C ARG A 32 -7.18 7.61 -7.37
N PHE A 33 -8.01 8.56 -7.02
CA PHE A 33 -9.20 8.84 -7.80
C PHE A 33 -9.58 10.30 -7.62
N THR A 34 -10.48 10.77 -8.50
CA THR A 34 -10.87 12.17 -8.52
C THR A 34 -12.36 12.28 -8.23
N LEU A 35 -12.72 13.20 -7.36
CA LEU A 35 -14.10 13.50 -7.04
C LEU A 35 -14.32 15.00 -7.06
N PRO A 36 -15.57 15.46 -7.33
CA PRO A 36 -15.87 16.88 -7.17
C PRO A 36 -15.61 17.32 -5.74
N PHE A 37 -15.02 18.50 -5.60
CA PHE A 37 -14.65 19.00 -4.29
C PHE A 37 -15.86 19.14 -3.38
N ARG A 38 -17.00 19.52 -3.94
CA ARG A 38 -18.22 19.70 -3.13
C ARG A 38 -18.65 18.39 -2.48
N MET A 39 -18.36 17.26 -3.11
CA MET A 39 -18.72 15.97 -2.54
C MET A 39 -17.89 15.65 -1.31
N VAL A 40 -16.63 16.07 -1.33
CA VAL A 40 -15.76 15.82 -0.20
C VAL A 40 -16.11 16.72 0.97
N LEU A 41 -16.41 17.98 0.67
CA LEU A 41 -16.74 18.94 1.73
C LEU A 41 -18.04 18.63 2.45
N GLY A 42 -18.95 17.96 1.78
CA GLY A 42 -20.26 17.70 2.37
C GLY A 42 -20.37 16.41 3.16
N LEU A 43 -19.25 15.72 3.39
CA LEU A 43 -19.30 14.43 4.05
C LEU A 43 -19.52 14.58 5.56
N PRO A 44 -20.60 14.02 6.11
CA PRO A 44 -20.80 14.03 7.55
C PRO A 44 -20.14 12.80 8.18
N VAL A 45 -19.98 12.85 9.49
CA VAL A 45 -19.55 11.67 10.23
C VAL A 45 -20.64 10.60 10.05
N GLY A 46 -20.19 9.39 9.69
CA GLY A 46 -21.11 8.31 9.40
C GLY A 46 -21.52 8.24 7.94
N GLY A 47 -21.16 9.26 7.16
CA GLY A 47 -21.45 9.24 5.74
C GLY A 47 -20.59 8.27 4.98
N VAL A 48 -20.99 7.95 3.77
CA VAL A 48 -20.26 7.03 2.92
C VAL A 48 -19.83 7.78 1.66
N MET A 49 -18.54 7.71 1.38
CA MET A 49 -17.99 8.33 0.18
C MET A 49 -17.83 7.25 -0.89
N ALA A 50 -18.66 7.33 -1.91
CA ALA A 50 -18.54 6.41 -3.03
C ALA A 50 -17.37 6.82 -3.90
N THR A 51 -16.68 5.82 -4.42
CA THR A 51 -15.54 6.08 -5.31
C THR A 51 -15.81 5.44 -6.66
N PRO A 52 -15.13 5.92 -7.71
CA PRO A 52 -15.27 5.30 -9.02
C PRO A 52 -14.45 4.02 -9.17
N ILE A 53 -13.83 3.56 -8.08
CA ILE A 53 -12.96 2.40 -8.12
C ILE A 53 -13.76 1.16 -7.83
N SER A 54 -13.55 0.11 -8.64
CA SER A 54 -14.22 -1.16 -8.42
C SER A 54 -13.86 -1.72 -7.06
N ALA A 55 -14.84 -2.33 -6.40
CA ALA A 55 -14.59 -2.92 -5.08
C ALA A 55 -13.56 -4.04 -5.13
N ASP A 56 -13.34 -4.60 -6.31
CA ASP A 56 -12.38 -5.67 -6.47
C ASP A 56 -10.95 -5.18 -6.71
N THR A 57 -10.78 -3.88 -6.84
CA THR A 57 -9.47 -3.31 -7.13
C THR A 57 -8.56 -3.46 -5.91
N PRO A 58 -7.35 -4.00 -6.08
CA PRO A 58 -6.44 -4.12 -4.95
C PRO A 58 -6.01 -2.76 -4.42
N MET A 59 -5.72 -2.73 -3.14
CA MET A 59 -5.16 -1.54 -2.51
C MET A 59 -3.66 -1.53 -2.66
N GLU A 60 -3.09 -0.34 -2.52
CA GLU A 60 -1.64 -0.19 -2.55
C GLU A 60 -1.08 -0.33 -1.15
N LEU A 61 -0.04 -1.12 -1.01
CA LEU A 61 0.66 -1.25 0.27
C LEU A 61 1.96 -0.47 0.17
N TRP A 62 2.07 0.53 1.01
CA TRP A 62 3.24 1.41 1.05
C TRP A 62 4.12 1.01 2.22
N VAL A 63 5.40 0.88 1.95
CA VAL A 63 6.41 0.65 2.97
C VAL A 63 7.20 1.94 3.07
N GLY A 64 7.02 2.66 4.20
CA GLY A 64 7.56 3.99 4.28
C GLY A 64 6.95 4.88 3.22
N ASP A 65 7.77 5.45 2.38
CA ASP A 65 7.33 6.40 1.36
C ASP A 65 7.16 5.79 -0.02
N GLU A 66 7.23 4.47 -0.14
CA GLU A 66 7.20 3.84 -1.45
C GLU A 66 6.13 2.80 -1.55
N PRO A 67 5.39 2.76 -2.67
CA PRO A 67 4.47 1.66 -2.91
C PRO A 67 5.27 0.41 -3.28
N ARG A 68 5.05 -0.67 -2.56
CA ARG A 68 5.81 -1.89 -2.78
C ARG A 68 4.96 -3.06 -3.22
N TYR A 69 3.71 -3.10 -2.80
CA TYR A 69 2.85 -4.24 -3.09
C TYR A 69 1.45 -3.76 -3.37
N ARG A 70 0.66 -4.66 -3.93
CA ARG A 70 -0.78 -4.49 -4.02
C ARG A 70 -1.44 -5.70 -3.39
N GLY A 71 -2.61 -5.48 -2.80
CA GLY A 71 -3.26 -6.59 -2.15
C GLY A 71 -4.73 -6.32 -1.90
N VAL A 72 -5.44 -7.37 -1.58
CA VAL A 72 -6.87 -7.33 -1.33
C VAL A 72 -7.09 -7.36 0.18
N PRO A 73 -7.87 -6.42 0.71
CA PRO A 73 -8.13 -6.39 2.15
C PRO A 73 -9.01 -7.55 2.58
N GLY A 74 -8.80 -7.99 3.80
CA GLY A 74 -9.58 -9.06 4.37
C GLY A 74 -9.38 -9.12 5.87
N ARG A 75 -9.57 -10.30 6.42
CA ARG A 75 -9.47 -10.49 7.85
C ARG A 75 -8.55 -11.67 8.17
N SER A 76 -7.86 -11.53 9.26
CA SER A 76 -7.10 -12.62 9.85
C SER A 76 -7.50 -12.64 11.32
N GLY A 77 -8.39 -13.57 11.68
CA GLY A 77 -8.97 -13.54 13.01
C GLY A 77 -9.84 -12.31 13.17
N THR A 78 -9.52 -11.47 14.15
CA THR A 78 -10.25 -10.22 14.39
C THR A 78 -9.52 -9.02 13.84
N LYS A 79 -8.42 -9.23 13.14
CA LYS A 79 -7.60 -8.12 12.68
C LYS A 79 -7.69 -7.96 11.19
N LEU A 80 -7.46 -6.74 10.74
CA LEU A 80 -7.40 -6.46 9.32
C LEU A 80 -6.18 -7.16 8.73
N ALA A 81 -6.34 -7.63 7.50
CA ALA A 81 -5.25 -8.28 6.79
C ALA A 81 -5.27 -7.82 5.34
N LEU A 82 -4.16 -7.99 4.67
CA LEU A 82 -4.05 -7.66 3.26
C LEU A 82 -3.40 -8.85 2.56
N ARG A 83 -4.13 -9.45 1.64
CA ARG A 83 -3.57 -10.55 0.87
C ARG A 83 -2.82 -9.98 -0.31
N ILE A 84 -1.51 -10.20 -0.34
CA ILE A 84 -0.67 -9.63 -1.38
C ILE A 84 -0.93 -10.35 -2.69
N THR A 85 -1.26 -9.58 -3.71
CA THR A 85 -1.54 -10.12 -5.03
C THR A 85 -0.49 -9.73 -6.04
N GLU A 86 0.32 -8.70 -5.75
CA GLU A 86 1.26 -8.21 -6.73
C GLU A 86 2.43 -7.54 -6.04
N ASP A 87 3.62 -7.78 -6.57
CA ASP A 87 4.84 -7.10 -6.11
C ASP A 87 5.14 -6.01 -7.11
N VAL A 88 5.00 -4.76 -6.68
CA VAL A 88 5.15 -3.62 -7.58
C VAL A 88 6.56 -3.54 -8.14
N ASP A 89 7.56 -3.84 -7.31
CA ASP A 89 8.94 -3.82 -7.78
C ASP A 89 9.16 -4.83 -8.89
N ALA A 90 8.56 -6.01 -8.77
CA ALA A 90 8.74 -7.03 -9.79
C ALA A 90 8.07 -6.63 -11.10
N THR A 91 6.92 -5.95 -11.02
CA THR A 91 6.21 -5.56 -12.23
C THR A 91 6.79 -4.33 -12.88
N SER A 92 7.54 -3.53 -12.16
CA SER A 92 8.07 -2.29 -12.71
C SER A 92 9.25 -2.53 -13.64
N ARG A 93 9.61 -3.76 -13.88
CA ARG A 93 10.73 -4.07 -14.76
C ARG A 93 10.30 -4.45 -16.15
#